data_9ccd7a9ba6b6f5a62e460c0a12eb4a7d
#
_entry.id   9ccd7a9ba6b6f5a62e460c0a12eb4a7d
#
_cell.length_a   1.000
_cell.length_b   1.000
_cell.length_c   1.000
_cell.angle_alpha   90.00
_cell.angle_beta   90.00
_cell.angle_gamma   90.00
#
_symmetry.space_group_name_H-M   'P 1'
#
loop_
_entity.id
_entity.type
_entity.pdbx_description
1 polymer ?
#
loop_
_entity_poly.entity_id
_entity_poly.type
_entity_poly.pdbx_seq_one_letter_code
_entity_poly.pdbx_strand_id
1 'polypeptide(L)'
;MPLSPAQPRAHAHTRSVHYQGFQREDGLWDIEGHLRDTKPIVFDIPGEHTWQPNEPIHDMQIRVTVDTNLVVQAIEVAMNNVPHGECPKASAPMQKMVGT
;
A
#
# COMPACT_ATOMS: atom_id res chain seq x y z
N MET A 1 8.75 -14.57 22.11
CA MET A 1 7.95 -14.43 23.33
C MET A 1 6.61 -13.78 22.99
N PRO A 2 5.50 -14.31 23.47
CA PRO A 2 4.23 -13.64 23.26
C PRO A 2 4.15 -12.35 24.06
N LEU A 3 3.29 -11.45 23.59
CA LEU A 3 3.04 -10.22 24.31
C LEU A 3 2.27 -10.52 25.59
N SER A 4 2.45 -9.67 26.60
CA SER A 4 1.64 -9.74 27.82
C SER A 4 0.17 -9.41 27.49
N PRO A 5 -0.79 -9.79 28.38
CA PRO A 5 -2.19 -9.43 28.17
C PRO A 5 -2.35 -7.92 28.02
N ALA A 6 -3.21 -7.52 27.05
CA ALA A 6 -3.46 -6.12 26.79
C ALA A 6 -4.38 -5.52 27.86
N GLN A 7 -4.23 -4.23 28.12
CA GLN A 7 -5.19 -3.50 28.93
C GLN A 7 -6.52 -3.31 28.20
N PRO A 8 -7.62 -3.03 28.91
CA PRO A 8 -8.88 -2.72 28.25
C PRO A 8 -8.71 -1.58 27.27
N ARG A 9 -9.17 -1.79 26.03
CA ARG A 9 -8.92 -0.85 24.94
C ARG A 9 -9.91 -1.06 23.80
N ALA A 10 -10.04 -0.04 22.96
CA ALA A 10 -10.85 -0.14 21.75
C ALA A 10 -9.94 -0.15 20.53
N HIS A 11 -10.27 -0.96 19.53
CA HIS A 11 -9.54 -0.97 18.27
C HIS A 11 -9.83 0.32 17.50
N ALA A 12 -8.80 1.02 17.06
CA ALA A 12 -8.93 2.32 16.41
C ALA A 12 -8.61 2.29 14.92
N HIS A 13 -7.62 1.49 14.51
CA HIS A 13 -7.15 1.53 13.13
C HIS A 13 -6.31 0.28 12.84
N THR A 14 -6.40 -0.21 11.61
CA THR A 14 -5.54 -1.29 11.14
C THR A 14 -4.85 -0.85 9.85
N ARG A 15 -3.53 -0.99 9.80
CA ARG A 15 -2.77 -0.91 8.56
C ARG A 15 -2.19 -2.29 8.28
N SER A 16 -2.51 -2.81 7.11
CA SER A 16 -1.96 -4.07 6.65
C SER A 16 -1.01 -3.80 5.50
N VAL A 17 0.21 -4.34 5.58
CA VAL A 17 1.19 -4.21 4.52
C VAL A 17 1.72 -5.61 4.23
N HIS A 18 1.63 -6.02 2.96
CA HIS A 18 2.14 -7.30 2.50
C HIS A 18 3.14 -7.06 1.39
N TYR A 19 4.29 -7.71 1.49
CA TYR A 19 5.30 -7.70 0.44
C TYR A 19 5.52 -9.10 -0.06
N GLN A 20 5.66 -9.23 -1.38
CA GLN A 20 5.97 -10.51 -2.02
C GLN A 20 7.04 -10.29 -3.07
N GLY A 21 7.96 -11.25 -3.19
CA GLY A 21 8.99 -11.25 -4.21
C GLY A 21 8.76 -12.38 -5.19
N PHE A 22 8.92 -12.09 -6.47
CA PHE A 22 8.74 -13.07 -7.54
C PHE A 22 9.96 -13.06 -8.44
N GLN A 23 10.51 -14.25 -8.72
CA GLN A 23 11.55 -14.41 -9.73
C GLN A 23 10.85 -14.71 -11.06
N ARG A 24 11.07 -13.86 -12.03
CA ARG A 24 10.42 -14.00 -13.34
C ARG A 24 11.21 -14.96 -14.23
N GLU A 25 10.53 -15.52 -15.22
CA GLU A 25 11.17 -16.41 -16.17
C GLU A 25 12.18 -15.70 -17.06
N ASP A 26 12.03 -14.38 -17.24
CA ASP A 26 12.96 -13.57 -18.04
C ASP A 26 14.19 -13.12 -17.27
N GLY A 27 14.35 -13.58 -16.01
CA GLY A 27 15.52 -13.25 -15.20
C GLY A 27 15.37 -11.99 -14.36
N LEU A 28 14.27 -11.29 -14.48
CA LEU A 28 13.98 -10.13 -13.66
C LEU A 28 13.28 -10.54 -12.36
N TRP A 29 13.15 -9.61 -11.43
CA TRP A 29 12.47 -9.82 -10.16
C TRP A 29 11.36 -8.79 -10.01
N ASP A 30 10.18 -9.25 -9.63
CA ASP A 30 9.09 -8.38 -9.23
C ASP A 30 8.99 -8.36 -7.72
N ILE A 31 8.92 -7.17 -7.14
CA ILE A 31 8.63 -6.98 -5.73
C ILE A 31 7.30 -6.24 -5.66
N GLU A 32 6.31 -6.87 -5.04
CA GLU A 32 4.97 -6.28 -4.94
C GLU A 32 4.66 -5.96 -3.50
N GLY A 33 4.07 -4.79 -3.29
CA GLY A 33 3.57 -4.37 -2.00
C GLY A 33 2.10 -4.02 -2.08
N HIS A 34 1.35 -4.39 -1.05
CA HIS A 34 -0.05 -4.02 -0.92
C HIS A 34 -0.26 -3.41 0.46
N LEU A 35 -0.73 -2.16 0.48
CA LEU A 35 -1.05 -1.44 1.70
C LEU A 35 -2.54 -1.19 1.77
N ARG A 36 -3.14 -1.50 2.92
CA ARG A 36 -4.56 -1.29 3.14
C ARG A 36 -4.80 -0.75 4.54
N ASP A 37 -5.54 0.36 4.62
CA ASP A 37 -5.92 0.98 5.88
C ASP A 37 -7.41 0.87 6.08
N THR A 38 -7.84 0.45 7.27
CA THR A 38 -9.24 0.36 7.65
C THR A 38 -9.43 0.87 9.07
N LYS A 39 -10.67 1.27 9.39
CA LYS A 39 -11.08 1.59 10.75
C LYS A 39 -12.32 0.77 11.10
N PRO A 40 -12.46 0.32 12.36
CA PRO A 40 -13.63 -0.48 12.77
C PRO A 40 -14.89 0.36 13.00
N ILE A 41 -14.79 1.67 12.88
CA ILE A 41 -15.90 2.62 13.12
C ILE A 41 -16.15 3.45 11.87
N VAL A 42 -17.30 4.13 11.84
CA VAL A 42 -17.59 5.09 10.77
C VAL A 42 -16.54 6.22 10.83
N PHE A 43 -16.00 6.56 9.67
CA PHE A 43 -15.03 7.63 9.53
C PHE A 43 -15.52 8.59 8.46
N ASP A 44 -15.73 9.85 8.84
CA ASP A 44 -16.31 10.85 7.96
C ASP A 44 -15.35 12.01 7.71
N ILE A 45 -15.15 12.33 6.43
CA ILE A 45 -14.48 13.57 6.03
C ILE A 45 -15.56 14.44 5.41
N PRO A 46 -16.01 15.51 6.10
CA PRO A 46 -17.10 16.34 5.61
C PRO A 46 -16.83 16.89 4.21
N GLY A 47 -17.82 16.75 3.34
CA GLY A 47 -17.72 17.23 1.96
C GLY A 47 -16.99 16.29 1.01
N GLU A 48 -16.44 15.19 1.50
CA GLU A 48 -15.71 14.22 0.65
C GLU A 48 -16.36 12.85 0.67
N HIS A 49 -16.24 12.11 1.79
CA HIS A 49 -16.72 10.73 1.85
C HIS A 49 -16.93 10.30 3.29
N THR A 50 -17.88 9.39 3.48
CA THR A 50 -18.09 8.70 4.75
C THR A 50 -17.73 7.23 4.55
N TRP A 51 -16.73 6.75 5.30
CA TRP A 51 -16.33 5.33 5.27
C TRP A 51 -17.08 4.56 6.32
N GLN A 52 -17.64 3.43 5.91
CA GLN A 52 -18.29 2.52 6.83
C GLN A 52 -17.23 1.70 7.57
N PRO A 53 -17.61 1.01 8.69
CA PRO A 53 -16.66 0.17 9.40
C PRO A 53 -16.02 -0.85 8.46
N ASN A 54 -14.69 -0.96 8.52
CA ASN A 54 -13.87 -1.89 7.73
C ASN A 54 -13.85 -1.61 6.23
N GLU A 55 -14.41 -0.51 5.79
CA GLU A 55 -14.27 -0.05 4.40
C GLU A 55 -12.85 0.48 4.21
N PRO A 56 -12.13 0.10 3.14
CA PRO A 56 -10.76 0.56 2.95
C PRO A 56 -10.69 2.08 2.76
N ILE A 57 -9.91 2.75 3.63
CA ILE A 57 -9.63 4.18 3.51
C ILE A 57 -8.51 4.39 2.49
N HIS A 58 -7.46 3.57 2.60
CA HIS A 58 -6.39 3.48 1.62
C HIS A 58 -6.30 2.04 1.14
N ASP A 59 -6.11 1.87 -0.17
CA ASP A 59 -5.87 0.56 -0.76
C ASP A 59 -4.96 0.80 -1.97
N MET A 60 -3.67 0.51 -1.79
CA MET A 60 -2.65 0.82 -2.78
C MET A 60 -1.80 -0.41 -3.05
N GLN A 61 -1.40 -0.58 -4.29
CA GLN A 61 -0.49 -1.64 -4.70
C GLN A 61 0.67 -1.04 -5.48
N ILE A 62 1.83 -1.64 -5.33
CA ILE A 62 3.01 -1.25 -6.08
C ILE A 62 3.70 -2.51 -6.60
N ARG A 63 4.23 -2.43 -7.81
CA ARG A 63 5.13 -3.45 -8.35
C ARG A 63 6.40 -2.76 -8.81
N VAL A 64 7.53 -3.20 -8.27
CA VAL A 64 8.84 -2.74 -8.69
C VAL A 64 9.55 -3.91 -9.36
N THR A 65 10.00 -3.72 -10.59
CA THR A 65 10.74 -4.73 -11.33
C THR A 65 12.21 -4.34 -11.37
N VAL A 66 13.09 -5.23 -10.93
CA VAL A 66 14.53 -4.99 -10.87
C VAL A 66 15.27 -6.11 -11.60
N ASP A 67 16.48 -5.80 -12.07
CA ASP A 67 17.37 -6.81 -12.64
C ASP A 67 18.26 -7.41 -11.55
N THR A 68 19.16 -8.30 -11.94
CA THR A 68 20.05 -8.99 -11.00
C THR A 68 21.05 -8.05 -10.33
N ASN A 69 21.25 -6.85 -10.87
CA ASN A 69 22.10 -5.83 -10.27
C ASN A 69 21.29 -4.83 -9.44
N LEU A 70 20.00 -5.13 -9.21
CA LEU A 70 19.07 -4.28 -8.44
C LEU A 70 18.80 -2.93 -9.12
N VAL A 71 19.01 -2.84 -10.43
CA VAL A 71 18.62 -1.67 -11.20
C VAL A 71 17.13 -1.74 -11.49
N VAL A 72 16.39 -0.69 -11.17
CA VAL A 72 14.95 -0.64 -11.35
C VAL A 72 14.63 -0.54 -12.84
N GLN A 73 13.87 -1.53 -13.35
CA GLN A 73 13.48 -1.61 -14.75
C GLN A 73 12.08 -1.03 -14.99
N ALA A 74 11.19 -1.17 -14.02
CA ALA A 74 9.82 -0.68 -14.13
C ALA A 74 9.20 -0.47 -12.75
N ILE A 75 8.27 0.47 -12.66
CA ILE A 75 7.47 0.70 -11.47
C ILE A 75 6.02 0.90 -11.91
N GLU A 76 5.11 0.19 -11.27
CA GLU A 76 3.68 0.36 -11.49
C GLU A 76 3.00 0.58 -10.14
N VAL A 77 2.10 1.56 -10.08
CA VAL A 77 1.36 1.87 -8.86
C VAL A 77 -0.13 1.87 -9.18
N ALA A 78 -0.90 1.16 -8.38
CA ALA A 78 -2.36 1.16 -8.46
C ALA A 78 -2.91 1.68 -7.13
N MET A 79 -3.79 2.67 -7.21
CA MET A 79 -4.40 3.29 -6.03
C MET A 79 -5.90 3.08 -6.13
N ASN A 80 -6.40 2.05 -5.42
CA ASN A 80 -7.79 1.64 -5.51
C ASN A 80 -8.70 2.53 -4.68
N ASN A 81 -8.23 2.93 -3.47
CA ASN A 81 -8.97 3.81 -2.57
C ASN A 81 -8.01 4.79 -1.92
N VAL A 82 -8.31 6.08 -2.05
CA VAL A 82 -7.57 7.17 -1.41
C VAL A 82 -8.54 8.22 -0.91
N PRO A 83 -8.30 8.82 0.27
CA PRO A 83 -9.21 9.83 0.81
C PRO A 83 -9.19 11.16 0.03
N HIS A 84 -8.10 11.43 -0.68
CA HIS A 84 -7.95 12.64 -1.51
C HIS A 84 -7.49 12.24 -2.89
N GLY A 85 -7.95 12.97 -3.91
CA GLY A 85 -7.61 12.67 -5.30
C GLY A 85 -6.16 12.99 -5.70
N GLU A 86 -5.32 13.36 -4.75
CA GLU A 86 -3.92 13.73 -5.02
C GLU A 86 -2.95 12.57 -5.05
N CYS A 87 -3.31 11.45 -4.40
CA CYS A 87 -2.41 10.31 -4.28
C CYS A 87 -1.97 9.72 -5.62
N PRO A 88 -2.81 9.67 -6.68
CA PRO A 88 -2.35 9.16 -7.97
C PRO A 88 -1.15 9.91 -8.55
N LYS A 89 -0.95 11.17 -8.15
CA LYS A 89 0.20 11.95 -8.61
C LYS A 89 1.53 11.44 -8.06
N ALA A 90 1.50 10.63 -7.00
CA ALA A 90 2.71 10.09 -6.41
C ALA A 90 3.42 9.09 -7.32
N SER A 91 2.72 8.49 -8.29
CA SER A 91 3.35 7.55 -9.22
C SER A 91 4.35 8.22 -10.15
N ALA A 92 4.13 9.48 -10.51
CA ALA A 92 5.02 10.19 -11.43
C ALA A 92 6.42 10.37 -10.86
N PRO A 93 6.61 10.82 -9.59
CA PRO A 93 7.94 10.86 -9.00
C PRO A 93 8.59 9.48 -8.88
N MET A 94 7.80 8.43 -8.66
CA MET A 94 8.35 7.08 -8.52
C MET A 94 8.92 6.57 -9.83
N GLN A 95 8.39 6.99 -10.98
CA GLN A 95 8.92 6.59 -12.28
C GLN A 95 10.35 7.07 -12.50
N LYS A 96 10.77 8.11 -11.80
CA LYS A 96 12.15 8.60 -11.89
C LYS A 96 13.16 7.62 -11.32
N MET A 97 12.71 6.62 -10.57
CA MET A 97 13.58 5.59 -10.01
C MET A 97 13.94 4.53 -11.03
N VAL A 98 13.24 4.47 -12.17
CA VAL A 98 13.55 3.49 -13.21
C VAL A 98 14.95 3.76 -13.74
N GLY A 99 15.76 2.72 -13.83
CA GLY A 99 17.15 2.80 -14.29
C GLY A 99 18.16 3.12 -13.19
N THR A 100 17.72 3.26 -11.93
CA THR A 100 18.65 3.58 -10.83
C THR A 100 19.06 2.38 -9.99
#